data_d8df03db06e68c207c2c2eae93b4a126
#
_entry.id   d8df03db06e68c207c2c2eae93b4a126
#
_cell.length_a   1.000
_cell.length_b   1.000
_cell.length_c   1.000
_cell.angle_alpha   90.00
_cell.angle_beta   90.00
_cell.angle_gamma   90.00
#
_symmetry.space_group_name_H-M   'P 1'
#
loop_
_entity.id
_entity.type
_entity.pdbx_description
1 polymer ?
#
loop_
_entity_poly.entity_id
_entity_poly.type
_entity_poly.pdbx_seq_one_letter_code
_entity_poly.pdbx_strand_id
1 'polypeptide(L)'
;HLKKTFPHVQFFLTTHSPHIVTNLKNSGGDTLVALDRGEAVLTTQNQYGQTVDFILNDVFRLKSLRNGVVQKKIDEVWTLLKKGDCTSEKYRKLLGWLRTNIDSADPEFVRIALQEKRIEKGRV
;
A
#
# COMPACT_ATOMS: atom_id res chain seq x y z
N HIS A 1 -23.47 15.99 6.94
CA HIS A 1 -24.71 16.54 7.54
C HIS A 1 -24.47 17.38 8.79
N LEU A 2 -23.56 16.98 9.73
CA LEU A 2 -23.34 17.68 11.01
C LEU A 2 -23.04 19.18 10.86
N LYS A 3 -22.17 19.60 9.95
CA LYS A 3 -21.85 21.01 9.72
C LYS A 3 -23.02 21.84 9.22
N LYS A 4 -23.93 21.24 8.44
CA LYS A 4 -25.13 21.93 7.98
C LYS A 4 -26.13 22.16 9.09
N THR A 5 -26.22 21.19 10.02
CA THR A 5 -27.14 21.24 11.16
C THR A 5 -26.60 22.18 12.25
N PHE A 6 -25.27 22.22 12.45
CA PHE A 6 -24.63 23.00 13.49
C PHE A 6 -23.50 23.87 12.92
N PRO A 7 -23.82 24.97 12.23
CA PRO A 7 -22.84 25.75 11.47
C PRO A 7 -21.80 26.49 12.36
N HIS A 8 -22.10 26.69 13.63
CA HIS A 8 -21.23 27.40 14.58
C HIS A 8 -20.48 26.48 15.56
N VAL A 9 -20.51 25.14 15.29
CA VAL A 9 -19.85 24.16 16.15
C VAL A 9 -18.62 23.61 15.44
N GLN A 10 -17.51 23.57 16.17
CA GLN A 10 -16.30 22.86 15.73
C GLN A 10 -16.40 21.37 16.12
N PHE A 11 -16.14 20.50 15.15
CA PHE A 11 -16.14 19.05 15.35
C PHE A 11 -14.72 18.51 15.29
N PHE A 12 -14.35 17.70 16.27
CA PHE A 12 -13.15 16.87 16.24
C PHE A 12 -13.59 15.42 16.07
N LEU A 13 -13.14 14.79 14.99
CA LEU A 13 -13.47 13.42 14.66
C LEU A 13 -12.18 12.61 14.56
N THR A 14 -12.15 11.46 15.21
CA THR A 14 -11.07 10.49 15.05
C THR A 14 -11.55 9.28 14.26
N THR A 15 -10.74 8.81 13.35
CA THR A 15 -11.06 7.65 12.52
C THR A 15 -9.80 6.91 12.10
N HIS A 16 -9.92 5.61 11.90
CA HIS A 16 -8.95 4.78 11.21
C HIS A 16 -9.48 4.30 9.84
N SER A 17 -10.62 4.84 9.39
CA SER A 17 -11.24 4.46 8.12
C SER A 17 -10.73 5.34 6.98
N PRO A 18 -10.01 4.79 5.99
CA PRO A 18 -9.54 5.54 4.83
C PRO A 18 -10.69 6.09 3.99
N HIS A 19 -11.84 5.41 3.94
CA HIS A 19 -13.02 5.87 3.20
C HIS A 19 -13.58 7.20 3.72
N ILE A 20 -13.49 7.47 5.02
CA ILE A 20 -13.90 8.77 5.56
C ILE A 20 -12.96 9.86 5.07
N VAL A 21 -11.65 9.56 5.06
CA VAL A 21 -10.61 10.51 4.62
C VAL A 21 -10.75 10.86 3.14
N THR A 22 -11.06 9.91 2.26
CA THR A 22 -11.25 10.16 0.82
C THR A 22 -12.40 11.14 0.51
N ASN A 23 -13.33 11.33 1.45
CA ASN A 23 -14.47 12.24 1.32
C ASN A 23 -14.22 13.64 1.91
N LEU A 24 -13.06 13.87 2.53
CA LEU A 24 -12.72 15.19 3.09
C LEU A 24 -12.25 16.13 2.01
N LYS A 25 -12.89 17.30 1.95
CA LYS A 25 -12.55 18.41 1.05
C LYS A 25 -11.78 19.46 1.82
N ASN A 26 -10.51 19.68 1.48
CA ASN A 26 -9.70 20.74 2.12
C ASN A 26 -10.24 22.17 1.86
N SER A 27 -11.19 22.33 0.94
CA SER A 27 -11.79 23.63 0.57
C SER A 27 -12.87 24.13 1.51
N GLY A 28 -13.24 23.37 2.55
CA GLY A 28 -14.38 23.72 3.43
C GLY A 28 -14.00 24.07 4.87
N GLY A 29 -12.75 24.45 5.14
CA GLY A 29 -12.27 24.68 6.50
C GLY A 29 -12.07 23.37 7.30
N ASP A 30 -12.00 22.23 6.62
CA ASP A 30 -11.67 20.94 7.21
C ASP A 30 -10.16 20.79 7.27
N THR A 31 -9.65 20.33 8.39
CA THR A 31 -8.23 20.03 8.58
C THR A 31 -8.06 18.55 8.89
N LEU A 32 -7.21 17.90 8.13
CA LEU A 32 -6.82 16.52 8.41
C LEU A 32 -5.49 16.50 9.15
N VAL A 33 -5.48 15.85 10.28
CA VAL A 33 -4.28 15.63 11.09
C VAL A 33 -4.06 14.13 11.23
N ALA A 34 -2.94 13.63 10.72
CA ALA A 34 -2.53 12.26 10.96
C ALA A 34 -1.80 12.18 12.31
N LEU A 35 -2.13 11.19 13.11
CA LEU A 35 -1.43 10.90 14.37
C LEU A 35 -0.50 9.70 14.15
N ASP A 36 0.80 9.90 14.31
CA ASP A 36 1.80 8.84 14.24
C ASP A 36 2.63 8.84 15.53
N ARG A 37 2.56 7.75 16.28
CA ARG A 37 3.30 7.55 17.56
C ARG A 37 3.17 8.70 18.56
N GLY A 38 2.00 9.32 18.63
CA GLY A 38 1.74 10.45 19.51
C GLY A 38 2.11 11.82 18.94
N GLU A 39 2.66 11.87 17.76
CA GLU A 39 2.96 13.12 17.05
C GLU A 39 1.86 13.44 16.03
N ALA A 40 1.50 14.71 15.94
CA ALA A 40 0.52 15.22 15.00
C ALA A 40 1.22 15.70 13.71
N VAL A 41 0.83 15.14 12.57
CA VAL A 41 1.34 15.53 11.26
C VAL A 41 0.21 16.16 10.45
N LEU A 42 0.35 17.43 10.11
CA LEU A 42 -0.61 18.12 9.25
C LEU A 42 -0.48 17.58 7.81
N THR A 43 -1.61 17.17 7.24
CA THR A 43 -1.68 16.75 5.84
C THR A 43 -2.06 17.94 4.99
N THR A 44 -1.14 18.39 4.14
CA THR A 44 -1.32 19.55 3.26
C THR A 44 -1.96 19.19 1.91
N GLN A 45 -1.98 17.92 1.56
CA GLN A 45 -2.51 17.45 0.27
C GLN A 45 -4.03 17.29 0.31
N ASN A 46 -4.67 17.50 -0.85
CA ASN A 46 -6.11 17.24 -0.99
C ASN A 46 -6.36 15.75 -1.09
N GLN A 47 -7.08 15.19 -0.13
CA GLN A 47 -7.40 13.77 -0.05
C GLN A 47 -8.71 13.40 -0.78
N TYR A 48 -9.48 14.40 -1.17
CA TYR A 48 -10.77 14.19 -1.83
C TYR A 48 -10.61 13.49 -3.18
N GLY A 49 -11.32 12.38 -3.34
CA GLY A 49 -11.30 11.59 -4.57
C GLY A 49 -10.06 10.73 -4.77
N GLN A 50 -9.13 10.68 -3.80
CA GLN A 50 -7.99 9.78 -3.85
C GLN A 50 -8.42 8.32 -3.62
N THR A 51 -7.64 7.37 -4.13
CA THR A 51 -7.89 5.95 -3.88
C THR A 51 -7.61 5.59 -2.44
N VAL A 52 -8.27 4.54 -1.95
CA VAL A 52 -8.03 4.02 -0.59
C VAL A 52 -6.56 3.62 -0.40
N ASP A 53 -5.94 2.99 -1.40
CA ASP A 53 -4.53 2.59 -1.36
C ASP A 53 -3.60 3.79 -1.20
N PHE A 54 -3.89 4.89 -1.91
CA PHE A 54 -3.14 6.15 -1.75
C PHE A 54 -3.26 6.68 -0.32
N ILE A 55 -4.47 6.72 0.24
CA ILE A 55 -4.71 7.19 1.61
C ILE A 55 -3.99 6.30 2.63
N LEU A 56 -4.03 4.98 2.46
CA LEU A 56 -3.35 4.05 3.36
C LEU A 56 -1.83 4.24 3.35
N ASN A 57 -1.25 4.51 2.20
CA ASN A 57 0.20 4.73 2.08
C ASN A 57 0.63 6.13 2.54
N ASP A 58 -0.09 7.17 2.12
CA ASP A 58 0.30 8.57 2.31
C ASP A 58 -0.11 9.11 3.68
N VAL A 59 -1.38 8.92 4.07
CA VAL A 59 -1.92 9.45 5.32
C VAL A 59 -1.65 8.50 6.49
N PHE A 60 -1.99 7.22 6.34
CA PHE A 60 -1.76 6.21 7.38
C PHE A 60 -0.33 5.68 7.41
N ARG A 61 0.50 6.04 6.43
CA ARG A 61 1.93 5.68 6.34
C ARG A 61 2.19 4.18 6.47
N LEU A 62 1.28 3.37 5.94
CA LEU A 62 1.46 1.93 5.91
C LEU A 62 2.56 1.57 4.91
N LYS A 63 3.62 0.97 5.39
CA LYS A 63 4.76 0.53 4.56
C LYS A 63 4.38 -0.59 3.59
N SER A 64 3.34 -1.36 3.92
CA SER A 64 2.81 -2.43 3.10
C SER A 64 1.35 -2.69 3.47
N LEU A 65 0.53 -2.95 2.46
CA LEU A 65 -0.86 -3.41 2.61
C LEU A 65 -0.93 -4.93 2.79
N ARG A 66 0.20 -5.63 2.69
CA ARG A 66 0.32 -7.07 2.83
C ARG A 66 0.82 -7.45 4.22
N ASN A 67 0.55 -8.70 4.60
CA ASN A 67 1.19 -9.30 5.76
C ASN A 67 2.72 -9.19 5.65
N GLY A 68 3.38 -8.77 6.73
CA GLY A 68 4.82 -8.50 6.72
C GLY A 68 5.70 -9.71 6.34
N VAL A 69 5.28 -10.94 6.66
CA VAL A 69 5.99 -12.16 6.28
C VAL A 69 5.90 -12.36 4.77
N VAL A 70 4.71 -12.21 4.21
CA VAL A 70 4.47 -12.31 2.75
C VAL A 70 5.28 -11.26 2.02
N GLN A 71 5.24 -10.01 2.48
CA GLN A 71 5.99 -8.91 1.85
C GLN A 71 7.50 -9.18 1.84
N LYS A 72 8.08 -9.63 2.95
CA LYS A 72 9.51 -10.02 2.99
C LYS A 72 9.86 -11.08 1.96
N LYS A 73 9.03 -12.10 1.81
CA LYS A 73 9.25 -13.16 0.82
C LYS A 73 9.20 -12.64 -0.61
N ILE A 74 8.26 -11.74 -0.90
CA ILE A 74 8.17 -11.06 -2.20
C ILE A 74 9.43 -10.22 -2.45
N ASP A 75 9.88 -9.45 -1.47
CA ASP A 75 11.08 -8.60 -1.59
C ASP A 75 12.35 -9.45 -1.81
N GLU A 76 12.45 -10.63 -1.17
CA GLU A 76 13.54 -11.57 -1.41
C GLU A 76 13.51 -12.12 -2.85
N VAL A 77 12.34 -12.50 -3.37
CA VAL A 77 12.17 -12.93 -4.77
C VAL A 77 12.63 -11.83 -5.73
N TRP A 78 12.18 -10.59 -5.53
CA TRP A 78 12.58 -9.46 -6.36
C TRP A 78 14.08 -9.16 -6.28
N THR A 79 14.70 -9.36 -5.11
CA THR A 79 16.14 -9.19 -4.94
C THR A 79 16.92 -10.21 -5.79
N LEU A 80 16.45 -11.44 -5.87
CA LEU A 80 17.06 -12.47 -6.71
C LEU A 80 16.84 -12.18 -8.20
N LEU A 81 15.63 -11.82 -8.59
CA LEU A 81 15.31 -11.44 -9.98
C LEU A 81 16.13 -10.23 -10.48
N LYS A 82 16.37 -9.23 -9.64
CA LYS A 82 17.23 -8.09 -9.97
C LYS A 82 18.68 -8.51 -10.24
N LYS A 83 19.15 -9.59 -9.59
CA LYS A 83 20.47 -10.20 -9.84
C LYS A 83 20.47 -11.16 -11.04
N GLY A 84 19.35 -11.29 -11.75
CA GLY A 84 19.19 -12.25 -12.85
C GLY A 84 19.04 -13.70 -12.42
N ASP A 85 18.80 -13.94 -11.14
CA ASP A 85 18.63 -15.29 -10.60
C ASP A 85 17.15 -15.69 -10.55
N CYS A 86 16.74 -16.53 -11.49
CA CYS A 86 15.41 -17.15 -11.56
C CYS A 86 15.47 -18.68 -11.53
N THR A 87 16.66 -19.27 -11.28
CA THR A 87 16.86 -20.72 -11.39
C THR A 87 17.40 -21.36 -10.11
N SER A 88 17.91 -20.57 -9.16
CA SER A 88 18.50 -21.12 -7.93
C SER A 88 17.48 -21.87 -7.08
N GLU A 89 17.97 -22.78 -6.26
CA GLU A 89 17.13 -23.51 -5.30
C GLU A 89 16.44 -22.56 -4.31
N LYS A 90 17.14 -21.50 -3.90
CA LYS A 90 16.57 -20.47 -3.02
C LYS A 90 15.38 -19.77 -3.69
N TYR A 91 15.50 -19.40 -4.96
CA TYR A 91 14.42 -18.80 -5.73
C TYR A 91 13.20 -19.71 -5.81
N ARG A 92 13.42 -20.99 -6.16
CA ARG A 92 12.34 -21.99 -6.30
C ARG A 92 11.61 -22.20 -4.96
N LYS A 93 12.34 -22.29 -3.85
CA LYS A 93 11.76 -22.43 -2.51
C LYS A 93 10.89 -21.22 -2.13
N LEU A 94 11.38 -20.00 -2.38
CA LEU A 94 10.63 -18.78 -2.11
C LEU A 94 9.36 -18.69 -2.95
N LEU A 95 9.48 -18.94 -4.26
CA LEU A 95 8.33 -18.91 -5.16
C LEU A 95 7.31 -20.01 -4.85
N GLY A 96 7.77 -21.21 -4.50
CA GLY A 96 6.93 -22.32 -4.03
C GLY A 96 6.16 -21.95 -2.76
N TRP A 97 6.84 -21.34 -1.78
CA TRP A 97 6.18 -20.86 -0.57
C TRP A 97 5.11 -19.81 -0.88
N LEU A 98 5.39 -18.83 -1.76
CA LEU A 98 4.41 -17.83 -2.15
C LEU A 98 3.20 -18.48 -2.81
N ARG A 99 3.39 -19.42 -3.75
CA ARG A 99 2.30 -20.13 -4.43
C ARG A 99 1.41 -20.95 -3.49
N THR A 100 1.94 -21.38 -2.36
CA THR A 100 1.19 -22.14 -1.35
C THR A 100 0.40 -21.21 -0.42
N ASN A 101 0.89 -19.98 -0.17
CA ASN A 101 0.38 -19.14 0.89
C ASN A 101 -0.43 -17.93 0.40
N ILE A 102 -0.36 -17.57 -0.88
CA ILE A 102 -1.14 -16.48 -1.46
C ILE A 102 -1.95 -16.97 -2.67
N ASP A 103 -3.03 -16.25 -2.96
CA ASP A 103 -3.92 -16.62 -4.06
C ASP A 103 -3.18 -16.64 -5.39
N SER A 104 -3.47 -17.66 -6.22
CA SER A 104 -2.87 -17.82 -7.54
C SER A 104 -3.20 -16.69 -8.52
N ALA A 105 -4.30 -15.97 -8.30
CA ALA A 105 -4.70 -14.79 -9.07
C ALA A 105 -4.00 -13.50 -8.62
N ASP A 106 -3.13 -13.54 -7.61
CA ASP A 106 -2.41 -12.35 -7.14
C ASP A 106 -1.57 -11.74 -8.26
N PRO A 107 -1.73 -10.43 -8.55
CA PRO A 107 -1.02 -9.74 -9.63
C PRO A 107 0.50 -9.85 -9.55
N GLU A 108 1.05 -10.12 -8.36
CA GLU A 108 2.48 -10.26 -8.15
C GLU A 108 3.06 -11.43 -8.94
N PHE A 109 2.32 -12.53 -9.09
CA PHE A 109 2.78 -13.68 -9.90
C PHE A 109 2.91 -13.33 -11.38
N VAL A 110 2.03 -12.48 -11.91
CA VAL A 110 2.13 -11.99 -13.28
C VAL A 110 3.38 -11.14 -13.47
N ARG A 111 3.68 -10.26 -12.51
CA ARG A 111 4.89 -9.42 -12.54
C ARG A 111 6.16 -10.24 -12.46
N ILE A 112 6.21 -11.23 -11.57
CA ILE A 112 7.33 -12.15 -11.43
C ILE A 112 7.56 -12.91 -12.73
N ALA A 113 6.52 -13.52 -13.31
CA ALA A 113 6.60 -14.26 -14.56
C ALA A 113 7.07 -13.41 -15.77
N LEU A 114 6.64 -12.16 -15.83
CA LEU A 114 7.12 -11.23 -16.85
C LEU A 114 8.63 -10.92 -16.69
N GLN A 115 9.09 -10.79 -15.46
CA GLN A 115 10.51 -10.54 -15.20
C GLN A 115 11.38 -11.79 -15.47
N GLU A 116 10.91 -12.98 -15.12
CA GLU A 116 11.57 -14.25 -15.49
C GLU A 116 11.79 -14.32 -17.00
N LYS A 117 10.74 -14.08 -17.79
CA LYS A 117 10.85 -14.09 -19.27
C LYS A 117 11.84 -13.05 -19.81
N ARG A 118 11.96 -11.88 -19.18
CA ARG A 118 12.97 -10.87 -19.56
C ARG A 118 14.38 -11.35 -19.28
N ILE A 119 14.61 -11.98 -18.14
CA ILE A 119 15.92 -12.54 -17.77
C ILE A 119 16.30 -13.68 -18.72
N GLU A 120 15.36 -14.58 -19.04
CA GLU A 120 15.58 -15.68 -19.98
C GLU A 120 15.94 -15.16 -21.38
N LYS A 121 15.23 -14.17 -21.91
CA LYS A 121 15.53 -13.54 -23.20
C LYS A 121 16.87 -12.79 -23.19
N GLY A 122 17.26 -12.18 -22.10
CA GLY A 122 18.55 -11.48 -21.96
C GLY A 122 19.76 -12.41 -21.83
N ARG A 123 19.55 -13.70 -21.56
CA ARG A 123 20.60 -14.74 -21.51
C ARG A 123 20.88 -15.40 -22.87
N VAL A 124 20.05 -15.16 -23.80
CA VAL A 124 20.21 -15.57 -25.21
C VAL A 124 20.89 -14.49 -26.01
#